data_50e7385fedb0d9bef3a5dd0de29fd142
#
_entry.id   50e7385fedb0d9bef3a5dd0de29fd142
#
_cell.length_a   1.000
_cell.length_b   1.000
_cell.length_c   1.000
_cell.angle_alpha   90.00
_cell.angle_beta   90.00
_cell.angle_gamma   90.00
#
_symmetry.space_group_name_H-M   'P 1'
#
loop_
_entity.id
_entity.type
_entity.pdbx_description
1 polymer ?
#
loop_
_entity_poly.entity_id
_entity_poly.type
_entity_poly.pdbx_seq_one_letter_code
_entity_poly.pdbx_strand_id
1 'polypeptide(L)'
;MTDEAITAVAGLVASFLSGLLGIGGGLVLTPFLLYLPPLVGGVAIPVKIVTGLTIVQAISGSALGTLRHRSYGNVSSRLVWLMGPPSAMAAVVGAFLSRDLADNVILIIFAILAFAGSIMLLLPVTPRDEPAEDIRADPRLAIPIALVLGFFGGVVGIGGIAFIIAALVYILRVPPRIAIGSSLGIGLFAAVAALIGKAATAQIDPPLAAIVFISALVASPIGAAVSVRTQPRALLAILSVVVMLAAIRIALTAVAGS
;
A
#
# COMPACT_ATOMS: atom_id res chain seq x y z
N MET A 1 -26.54 -3.76 -8.10
CA MET A 1 -25.93 -2.70 -7.28
C MET A 1 -25.27 -1.72 -8.24
N THR A 2 -25.28 -0.41 -7.95
CA THR A 2 -24.51 0.56 -8.74
C THR A 2 -23.01 0.37 -8.47
N ASP A 3 -22.16 0.70 -9.45
CA ASP A 3 -20.70 0.58 -9.30
C ASP A 3 -20.19 1.40 -8.11
N GLU A 4 -20.84 2.51 -7.80
CA GLU A 4 -20.56 3.33 -6.62
C GLU A 4 -20.82 2.59 -5.30
N ALA A 5 -21.94 1.86 -5.20
CA ALA A 5 -22.27 1.08 -4.01
C ALA A 5 -21.30 -0.09 -3.81
N ILE A 6 -20.88 -0.73 -4.89
CA ILE A 6 -19.86 -1.80 -4.84
C ILE A 6 -18.52 -1.23 -4.40
N THR A 7 -18.12 -0.09 -4.96
CA THR A 7 -16.88 0.61 -4.58
C THR A 7 -16.90 1.07 -3.12
N ALA A 8 -18.06 1.54 -2.62
CA ALA A 8 -18.21 1.93 -1.22
C ALA A 8 -18.00 0.74 -0.28
N VAL A 9 -18.64 -0.40 -0.56
CA VAL A 9 -18.48 -1.62 0.24
C VAL A 9 -17.03 -2.12 0.18
N ALA A 10 -16.46 -2.22 -1.02
CA ALA A 10 -15.06 -2.60 -1.20
C ALA A 10 -14.11 -1.65 -0.47
N GLY A 11 -14.35 -0.35 -0.58
CA GLY A 11 -13.60 0.70 0.10
C GLY A 11 -13.67 0.58 1.62
N LEU A 12 -14.85 0.37 2.20
CA LEU A 12 -15.04 0.19 3.64
C LEU A 12 -14.30 -1.04 4.16
N VAL A 13 -14.49 -2.20 3.51
CA VAL A 13 -13.84 -3.46 3.90
C VAL A 13 -12.33 -3.36 3.78
N ALA A 14 -11.84 -2.88 2.64
CA ALA A 14 -10.40 -2.75 2.42
C ALA A 14 -9.77 -1.72 3.34
N SER A 15 -10.45 -0.61 3.64
CA SER A 15 -9.96 0.41 4.56
C SER A 15 -9.97 -0.05 6.02
N PHE A 16 -10.98 -0.83 6.42
CA PHE A 16 -11.00 -1.48 7.72
C PHE A 16 -9.81 -2.44 7.88
N LEU A 17 -9.60 -3.34 6.90
CA LEU A 17 -8.47 -4.26 6.89
C LEU A 17 -7.13 -3.51 6.85
N SER A 18 -7.05 -2.42 6.10
CA SER A 18 -5.88 -1.56 6.06
C SER A 18 -5.56 -0.94 7.41
N GLY A 19 -6.55 -0.40 8.09
CA GLY A 19 -6.40 0.15 9.44
C GLY A 19 -6.03 -0.93 10.45
N LEU A 20 -6.64 -2.12 10.33
CA LEU A 20 -6.36 -3.28 11.17
C LEU A 20 -4.91 -3.76 11.04
N LEU A 21 -4.36 -3.74 9.85
CA LEU A 21 -3.07 -4.33 9.50
C LEU A 21 -1.93 -3.30 9.40
N GLY A 22 -2.27 -2.01 9.32
CA GLY A 22 -1.27 -0.93 9.23
C GLY A 22 -0.51 -0.84 7.91
N ILE A 23 -1.05 -1.37 6.80
CA ILE A 23 -0.35 -1.53 5.52
C ILE A 23 -0.73 -0.52 4.43
N GLY A 24 -1.48 0.52 4.78
CA GLY A 24 -1.84 1.58 3.82
C GLY A 24 -2.90 1.24 2.78
N GLY A 25 -3.49 0.05 2.83
CA GLY A 25 -4.76 -0.30 2.16
C GLY A 25 -4.74 -0.69 0.69
N GLY A 26 -3.88 -0.14 -0.13
CA GLY A 26 -3.90 -0.39 -1.57
C GLY A 26 -3.72 -1.87 -1.95
N LEU A 27 -2.96 -2.61 -1.16
CA LEU A 27 -2.73 -4.04 -1.37
C LEU A 27 -4.00 -4.89 -1.26
N VAL A 28 -4.94 -4.47 -0.42
CA VAL A 28 -6.23 -5.14 -0.21
C VAL A 28 -7.30 -4.59 -1.16
N LEU A 29 -7.33 -3.27 -1.37
CA LEU A 29 -8.33 -2.63 -2.22
C LEU A 29 -8.20 -3.07 -3.68
N THR A 30 -6.99 -3.23 -4.20
CA THR A 30 -6.75 -3.63 -5.59
C THR A 30 -7.53 -4.88 -6.00
N PRO A 31 -7.38 -6.05 -5.33
CA PRO A 31 -8.13 -7.24 -5.72
C PRO A 31 -9.64 -7.10 -5.50
N PHE A 32 -10.07 -6.33 -4.48
CA PHE A 32 -11.49 -6.08 -4.28
C PHE A 32 -12.11 -5.29 -5.45
N LEU A 33 -11.46 -4.22 -5.91
CA LEU A 33 -11.97 -3.42 -7.02
C LEU A 33 -11.86 -4.13 -8.38
N LEU A 34 -10.88 -5.02 -8.56
CA LEU A 34 -10.75 -5.78 -9.79
C LEU A 34 -11.79 -6.91 -9.93
N TYR A 35 -12.09 -7.59 -8.83
CA TYR A 35 -12.88 -8.83 -8.90
C TYR A 35 -14.28 -8.73 -8.32
N LEU A 36 -14.52 -7.87 -7.32
CA LEU A 36 -15.84 -7.80 -6.70
C LEU A 36 -16.92 -7.24 -7.65
N PRO A 37 -16.69 -6.16 -8.42
CA PRO A 37 -17.73 -5.63 -9.32
C PRO A 37 -18.23 -6.68 -10.30
N PRO A 38 -17.40 -7.38 -11.09
CA PRO A 38 -17.87 -8.42 -12.00
C PRO A 38 -18.60 -9.58 -11.31
N LEU A 39 -18.19 -9.95 -10.08
CA LEU A 39 -18.82 -11.06 -9.35
C LEU A 39 -20.26 -10.74 -8.89
N VAL A 40 -20.57 -9.47 -8.65
CA VAL A 40 -21.91 -9.02 -8.20
C VAL A 40 -22.74 -8.39 -9.32
N GLY A 41 -22.34 -8.58 -10.59
CA GLY A 41 -23.08 -8.09 -11.76
C GLY A 41 -22.83 -6.62 -12.08
N GLY A 42 -21.77 -6.01 -11.56
CA GLY A 42 -21.30 -4.66 -11.93
C GLY A 42 -20.31 -4.69 -13.10
N VAL A 43 -19.87 -3.51 -13.53
CA VAL A 43 -18.90 -3.36 -14.62
C VAL A 43 -17.48 -3.48 -14.08
N ALA A 44 -16.61 -4.14 -14.85
CA ALA A 44 -15.19 -4.24 -14.50
C ALA A 44 -14.53 -2.85 -14.52
N ILE A 45 -13.87 -2.47 -13.42
CA ILE A 45 -13.17 -1.21 -13.33
C ILE A 45 -11.80 -1.37 -14.03
N PRO A 46 -11.42 -0.46 -14.95
CA PRO A 46 -10.13 -0.52 -15.62
C PRO A 46 -8.95 -0.54 -14.63
N VAL A 47 -7.94 -1.37 -14.88
CA VAL A 47 -6.78 -1.55 -14.00
C VAL A 47 -6.12 -0.22 -13.63
N LYS A 48 -5.99 0.69 -14.58
CA LYS A 48 -5.40 2.02 -14.36
C LYS A 48 -6.22 2.86 -13.40
N ILE A 49 -7.55 2.82 -13.49
CA ILE A 49 -8.44 3.50 -12.53
C ILE A 49 -8.31 2.85 -11.14
N VAL A 50 -8.33 1.52 -11.06
CA VAL A 50 -8.09 0.81 -9.78
C VAL A 50 -6.80 1.27 -9.13
N THR A 51 -5.70 1.38 -9.88
CA THR A 51 -4.41 1.85 -9.34
C THR A 51 -4.46 3.32 -8.89
N GLY A 52 -5.27 4.15 -9.51
CA GLY A 52 -5.54 5.53 -9.07
C GLY A 52 -6.33 5.59 -7.76
N LEU A 53 -7.38 4.77 -7.64
CA LEU A 53 -8.21 4.69 -6.43
C LEU A 53 -7.42 4.17 -5.21
N THR A 54 -6.55 3.20 -5.44
CA THR A 54 -5.70 2.66 -4.37
C THR A 54 -4.67 3.66 -3.85
N ILE A 55 -4.19 4.59 -4.68
CA ILE A 55 -3.35 5.72 -4.22
C ILE A 55 -4.14 6.64 -3.29
N VAL A 56 -5.38 6.96 -3.62
CA VAL A 56 -6.24 7.80 -2.76
C VAL A 56 -6.42 7.15 -1.39
N GLN A 57 -6.67 5.84 -1.36
CA GLN A 57 -6.74 5.09 -0.11
C GLN A 57 -5.40 5.07 0.64
N ALA A 58 -4.28 4.89 -0.08
CA ALA A 58 -2.95 4.87 0.51
C ALA A 58 -2.61 6.20 1.20
N ILE A 59 -3.00 7.34 0.64
CA ILE A 59 -2.81 8.65 1.26
C ILE A 59 -3.55 8.72 2.59
N SER A 60 -4.84 8.38 2.61
CA SER A 60 -5.67 8.44 3.81
C SER A 60 -5.13 7.50 4.90
N GLY A 61 -4.85 6.25 4.54
CA GLY A 61 -4.33 5.24 5.45
C GLY A 61 -2.95 5.59 6.00
N SER A 62 -2.07 6.11 5.14
CA SER A 62 -0.71 6.51 5.53
C SER A 62 -0.70 7.74 6.42
N ALA A 63 -1.51 8.75 6.12
CA ALA A 63 -1.61 9.96 6.92
C ALA A 63 -2.09 9.65 8.33
N LEU A 64 -3.23 8.98 8.47
CA LEU A 64 -3.80 8.60 9.76
C LEU A 64 -2.90 7.62 10.52
N GLY A 65 -2.33 6.63 9.82
CA GLY A 65 -1.41 5.67 10.39
C GLY A 65 -0.12 6.32 10.89
N THR A 66 0.49 7.21 10.12
CA THR A 66 1.71 7.93 10.52
C THR A 66 1.47 8.77 11.78
N LEU A 67 0.36 9.52 11.83
CA LEU A 67 0.00 10.33 13.00
C LEU A 67 -0.14 9.47 14.25
N ARG A 68 -0.82 8.33 14.14
CA ARG A 68 -1.02 7.41 15.26
C ARG A 68 0.27 6.73 15.70
N HIS A 69 1.07 6.23 14.77
CA HIS A 69 2.36 5.61 15.10
C HIS A 69 3.36 6.62 15.67
N ARG A 70 3.28 7.88 15.23
CA ARG A 70 4.11 8.95 15.79
C ARG A 70 3.78 9.23 17.24
N SER A 71 2.50 9.19 17.64
CA SER A 71 2.11 9.38 19.06
C SER A 71 2.60 8.25 19.97
N TYR A 72 2.93 7.09 19.41
CA TYR A 72 3.54 5.96 20.13
C TYR A 72 5.07 5.90 20.06
N GLY A 73 5.74 6.92 19.48
CA GLY A 73 7.19 6.91 19.31
C GLY A 73 7.70 5.90 18.26
N ASN A 74 6.84 5.37 17.40
CA ASN A 74 7.19 4.33 16.43
C ASN A 74 7.53 4.89 15.03
N VAL A 75 7.83 6.18 14.91
CA VAL A 75 8.19 6.80 13.62
C VAL A 75 9.58 7.43 13.73
N SER A 76 10.53 6.93 12.96
CA SER A 76 11.81 7.58 12.80
C SER A 76 11.71 8.69 11.75
N SER A 77 11.69 9.94 12.21
CA SER A 77 11.67 11.10 11.32
C SER A 77 12.88 11.11 10.39
N ARG A 78 14.02 10.59 10.85
CA ARG A 78 15.23 10.49 10.04
C ARG A 78 15.07 9.56 8.85
N LEU A 79 14.45 8.39 9.04
CA LEU A 79 14.14 7.46 7.94
C LEU A 79 13.13 8.04 6.98
N VAL A 80 12.09 8.70 7.51
CA VAL A 80 11.05 9.33 6.68
C VAL A 80 11.64 10.41 5.78
N TRP A 81 12.51 11.28 6.29
CA TRP A 81 13.15 12.31 5.49
C TRP A 81 14.27 11.79 4.57
N LEU A 82 14.94 10.70 4.95
CA LEU A 82 15.96 10.09 4.11
C LEU A 82 15.35 9.38 2.88
N MET A 83 14.24 8.65 3.09
CA MET A 83 13.65 7.78 2.07
C MET A 83 12.41 8.38 1.39
N GLY A 84 11.68 9.26 2.07
CA GLY A 84 10.44 9.85 1.57
C GLY A 84 10.62 10.65 0.27
N PRO A 85 11.47 11.69 0.23
CA PRO A 85 11.68 12.47 -0.99
C PRO A 85 12.16 11.65 -2.19
N PRO A 86 13.18 10.75 -2.09
CA PRO A 86 13.57 9.88 -3.19
C PRO A 86 12.43 8.96 -3.65
N SER A 87 11.67 8.40 -2.71
CA SER A 87 10.51 7.57 -3.02
C SER A 87 9.43 8.36 -3.76
N ALA A 88 9.17 9.62 -3.34
CA ALA A 88 8.22 10.51 -4.00
C ALA A 88 8.62 10.82 -5.44
N MET A 89 9.89 11.18 -5.67
CA MET A 89 10.41 11.46 -7.02
C MET A 89 10.22 10.27 -7.96
N ALA A 90 10.59 9.08 -7.50
CA ALA A 90 10.45 7.85 -8.28
C ALA A 90 8.97 7.46 -8.47
N ALA A 91 8.11 7.70 -7.48
CA ALA A 91 6.69 7.41 -7.56
C ALA A 91 5.96 8.27 -8.60
N VAL A 92 6.30 9.56 -8.74
CA VAL A 92 5.78 10.40 -9.83
C VAL A 92 6.12 9.79 -11.17
N VAL A 93 7.40 9.42 -11.38
CA VAL A 93 7.86 8.83 -12.65
C VAL A 93 7.13 7.52 -12.93
N GLY A 94 7.03 6.62 -11.94
CA GLY A 94 6.29 5.37 -12.07
C GLY A 94 4.80 5.57 -12.40
N ALA A 95 4.16 6.53 -11.73
CA ALA A 95 2.76 6.88 -11.96
C ALA A 95 2.53 7.43 -13.37
N PHE A 96 3.42 8.29 -13.87
CA PHE A 96 3.34 8.79 -15.25
C PHE A 96 3.53 7.68 -16.28
N LEU A 97 4.56 6.86 -16.14
CA LEU A 97 4.86 5.78 -17.07
C LEU A 97 3.78 4.70 -17.09
N SER A 98 3.06 4.50 -15.98
CA SER A 98 2.00 3.50 -15.88
C SER A 98 0.86 3.71 -16.88
N ARG A 99 0.65 4.93 -17.40
CA ARG A 99 -0.37 5.22 -18.41
C ARG A 99 -0.11 4.47 -19.73
N ASP A 100 1.16 4.33 -20.08
CA ASP A 100 1.61 3.74 -21.35
C ASP A 100 1.86 2.23 -21.22
N LEU A 101 1.85 1.69 -19.99
CA LEU A 101 1.97 0.25 -19.75
C LEU A 101 0.66 -0.48 -20.07
N ALA A 102 0.79 -1.69 -20.59
CA ALA A 102 -0.34 -2.59 -20.72
C ALA A 102 -0.84 -3.04 -19.34
N ASP A 103 -2.14 -3.27 -19.20
CA ASP A 103 -2.77 -3.63 -17.92
C ASP A 103 -2.19 -4.93 -17.34
N ASN A 104 -1.86 -5.92 -18.18
CA ASN A 104 -1.22 -7.16 -17.75
C ASN A 104 0.17 -6.93 -17.13
N VAL A 105 0.94 -5.96 -17.63
CA VAL A 105 2.26 -5.61 -17.07
C VAL A 105 2.09 -5.03 -15.66
N ILE A 106 1.12 -4.13 -15.47
CA ILE A 106 0.81 -3.55 -14.16
C ILE A 106 0.39 -4.66 -13.18
N LEU A 107 -0.46 -5.60 -13.63
CA LEU A 107 -0.92 -6.72 -12.82
C LEU A 107 0.20 -7.69 -12.46
N ILE A 108 1.13 -7.98 -13.38
CA ILE A 108 2.30 -8.82 -13.12
C ILE A 108 3.22 -8.17 -12.08
N ILE A 109 3.51 -6.86 -12.23
CA ILE A 109 4.30 -6.12 -11.25
C ILE A 109 3.62 -6.18 -9.87
N PHE A 110 2.29 -5.95 -9.82
CA PHE A 110 1.55 -6.07 -8.57
C PHE A 110 1.67 -7.48 -7.97
N ALA A 111 1.46 -8.53 -8.78
CA ALA A 111 1.52 -9.91 -8.32
C ALA A 111 2.90 -10.29 -7.76
N ILE A 112 3.97 -9.91 -8.44
CA ILE A 112 5.35 -10.15 -7.98
C ILE A 112 5.60 -9.46 -6.65
N LEU A 113 5.26 -8.19 -6.57
CA LEU A 113 5.43 -7.41 -5.35
C LEU A 113 4.57 -8.00 -4.21
N ALA A 114 3.29 -8.26 -4.45
CA ALA A 114 2.38 -8.82 -3.45
C ALA A 114 2.86 -10.19 -2.95
N PHE A 115 3.32 -11.06 -3.86
CA PHE A 115 3.87 -12.36 -3.51
C PHE A 115 5.14 -12.25 -2.67
N ALA A 116 6.09 -11.41 -3.09
CA ALA A 116 7.31 -11.15 -2.33
C ALA A 116 7.02 -10.57 -0.94
N GLY A 117 6.12 -9.58 -0.87
CA GLY A 117 5.68 -8.99 0.40
C GLY A 117 5.01 -10.01 1.33
N SER A 118 4.16 -10.89 0.80
CA SER A 118 3.50 -11.96 1.58
C SER A 118 4.50 -12.93 2.18
N ILE A 119 5.50 -13.37 1.41
CA ILE A 119 6.54 -14.25 1.92
C ILE A 119 7.34 -13.56 3.03
N MET A 120 7.74 -12.30 2.79
CA MET A 120 8.50 -11.56 3.78
C MET A 120 7.73 -11.36 5.10
N LEU A 121 6.42 -11.15 5.05
CA LEU A 121 5.58 -11.03 6.25
C LEU A 121 5.50 -12.33 7.08
N LEU A 122 5.75 -13.49 6.47
CA LEU A 122 5.75 -14.80 7.15
C LEU A 122 7.10 -15.13 7.79
N LEU A 123 8.18 -14.46 7.41
CA LEU A 123 9.50 -14.73 7.96
C LEU A 123 9.56 -14.32 9.44
N PRO A 124 10.20 -15.12 10.30
CA PRO A 124 10.38 -14.76 11.70
C PRO A 124 11.29 -13.52 11.83
N VAL A 125 10.83 -12.55 12.57
CA VAL A 125 11.60 -11.33 12.87
C VAL A 125 12.10 -11.40 14.30
N THR A 126 13.39 -11.20 14.50
CA THR A 126 13.97 -11.08 15.83
C THR A 126 13.58 -9.72 16.42
N PRO A 127 12.89 -9.68 17.57
CA PRO A 127 12.57 -8.43 18.23
C PRO A 127 13.87 -7.69 18.58
N ARG A 128 13.93 -6.41 18.20
CA ARG A 128 14.94 -5.46 18.67
C ARG A 128 14.20 -4.29 19.30
N ASP A 129 14.59 -3.93 20.51
CA ASP A 129 14.05 -2.77 21.20
C ASP A 129 15.11 -1.65 21.12
N GLU A 130 15.03 -0.86 20.05
CA GLU A 130 15.81 0.36 19.87
C GLU A 130 14.86 1.55 19.76
N PRO A 131 15.16 2.72 20.34
CA PRO A 131 14.36 3.93 20.16
C PRO A 131 14.35 4.40 18.70
N ALA A 132 13.22 4.95 18.24
CA ALA A 132 13.08 5.39 16.86
C ALA A 132 14.06 6.53 16.47
N GLU A 133 14.53 7.28 17.46
CA GLU A 133 15.47 8.39 17.29
C GLU A 133 16.90 7.91 17.00
N ASP A 134 17.27 6.73 17.48
CA ASP A 134 18.62 6.15 17.33
C ASP A 134 18.80 5.39 16.02
N ILE A 135 17.74 5.16 15.29
CA ILE A 135 17.78 4.40 14.02
C ILE A 135 18.62 5.15 12.98
N ARG A 136 19.69 4.53 12.56
CA ARG A 136 20.57 5.01 11.48
C ARG A 136 20.58 3.99 10.34
N ALA A 137 20.04 4.39 9.20
CA ALA A 137 20.17 3.62 7.96
C ALA A 137 21.31 4.19 7.12
N ASP A 138 22.06 3.31 6.45
CA ASP A 138 23.06 3.74 5.48
C ASP A 138 22.36 4.37 4.26
N PRO A 139 22.61 5.65 3.96
CA PRO A 139 22.01 6.34 2.80
C PRO A 139 22.30 5.62 1.47
N ARG A 140 23.45 4.96 1.36
CA ARG A 140 23.86 4.24 0.15
C ARG A 140 22.92 3.05 -0.17
N LEU A 141 22.30 2.47 0.85
CA LEU A 141 21.32 1.40 0.69
C LEU A 141 19.88 1.94 0.72
N ALA A 142 19.60 2.88 1.63
CA ALA A 142 18.26 3.39 1.86
C ALA A 142 17.70 4.17 0.65
N ILE A 143 18.52 5.00 -0.01
CA ILE A 143 18.09 5.82 -1.15
C ILE A 143 17.75 4.94 -2.37
N PRO A 144 18.61 4.02 -2.85
CA PRO A 144 18.25 3.13 -3.95
C PRO A 144 16.99 2.30 -3.68
N ILE A 145 16.84 1.77 -2.47
CA ILE A 145 15.64 1.05 -2.06
C ILE A 145 14.40 1.96 -2.19
N ALA A 146 14.49 3.19 -1.69
CA ALA A 146 13.38 4.15 -1.75
C ALA A 146 13.01 4.50 -3.21
N LEU A 147 14.00 4.67 -4.10
CA LEU A 147 13.77 4.91 -5.52
C LEU A 147 13.07 3.73 -6.19
N VAL A 148 13.57 2.51 -5.99
CA VAL A 148 12.98 1.30 -6.59
C VAL A 148 11.56 1.07 -6.09
N LEU A 149 11.36 1.10 -4.77
CA LEU A 149 10.04 0.85 -4.18
C LEU A 149 9.06 1.99 -4.45
N GLY A 150 9.53 3.24 -4.50
CA GLY A 150 8.74 4.38 -4.90
C GLY A 150 8.26 4.27 -6.35
N PHE A 151 9.16 3.93 -7.28
CA PHE A 151 8.83 3.75 -8.69
C PHE A 151 7.72 2.69 -8.88
N PHE A 152 7.95 1.48 -8.39
CA PHE A 152 6.96 0.42 -8.52
C PHE A 152 5.68 0.72 -7.73
N GLY A 153 5.79 1.36 -6.57
CA GLY A 153 4.65 1.84 -5.79
C GLY A 153 3.79 2.85 -6.57
N GLY A 154 4.42 3.71 -7.37
CA GLY A 154 3.75 4.66 -8.27
C GLY A 154 3.09 3.97 -9.46
N VAL A 155 3.76 2.99 -10.10
CA VAL A 155 3.19 2.20 -11.20
C VAL A 155 1.91 1.48 -10.76
N VAL A 156 1.99 0.75 -9.66
CA VAL A 156 0.92 -0.14 -9.18
C VAL A 156 -0.15 0.58 -8.37
N GLY A 157 0.16 1.77 -7.85
CA GLY A 157 -0.82 2.55 -7.09
C GLY A 157 -0.97 2.20 -5.61
N ILE A 158 -0.08 1.42 -5.02
CA ILE A 158 -0.18 0.98 -3.61
C ILE A 158 0.70 1.77 -2.64
N GLY A 159 1.40 2.82 -3.11
CA GLY A 159 2.32 3.60 -2.28
C GLY A 159 3.55 2.83 -1.76
N GLY A 160 3.70 1.56 -2.13
CA GLY A 160 4.86 0.72 -1.78
C GLY A 160 5.02 0.33 -0.31
N ILE A 161 4.08 0.67 0.56
CA ILE A 161 4.22 0.61 2.04
C ILE A 161 4.61 -0.76 2.55
N ALA A 162 3.91 -1.83 2.11
CA ALA A 162 4.22 -3.18 2.57
C ALA A 162 5.64 -3.63 2.20
N PHE A 163 6.12 -3.20 1.04
CA PHE A 163 7.48 -3.52 0.57
C PHE A 163 8.53 -2.68 1.25
N ILE A 164 8.19 -1.42 1.59
CA ILE A 164 9.03 -0.55 2.41
C ILE A 164 9.21 -1.17 3.80
N ILE A 165 8.14 -1.70 4.44
CA ILE A 165 8.24 -2.42 5.71
C ILE A 165 9.24 -3.57 5.58
N ALA A 166 9.07 -4.40 4.57
CA ALA A 166 9.93 -5.55 4.33
C ALA A 166 11.40 -5.13 4.13
N ALA A 167 11.65 -4.12 3.32
CA ALA A 167 13.01 -3.61 3.09
C ALA A 167 13.63 -3.00 4.37
N LEU A 168 12.85 -2.24 5.13
CA LEU A 168 13.31 -1.68 6.41
C LEU A 168 13.69 -2.77 7.40
N VAL A 169 12.86 -3.82 7.53
CA VAL A 169 13.10 -4.89 8.51
C VAL A 169 14.25 -5.80 8.09
N TYR A 170 14.25 -6.28 6.84
CA TYR A 170 15.17 -7.35 6.43
C TYR A 170 16.47 -6.84 5.82
N ILE A 171 16.46 -5.70 5.13
CA ILE A 171 17.66 -5.14 4.48
C ILE A 171 18.32 -4.11 5.42
N LEU A 172 17.53 -3.16 5.92
CA LEU A 172 18.06 -2.08 6.77
C LEU A 172 18.05 -2.44 8.28
N ARG A 173 17.50 -3.62 8.64
CA ARG A 173 17.47 -4.18 10.00
C ARG A 173 16.84 -3.26 11.05
N VAL A 174 15.85 -2.50 10.62
CA VAL A 174 15.05 -1.61 11.47
C VAL A 174 14.08 -2.44 12.32
N PRO A 175 13.90 -2.12 13.63
CA PRO A 175 12.91 -2.80 14.46
C PRO A 175 11.51 -2.77 13.84
N PRO A 176 10.74 -3.87 13.87
CA PRO A 176 9.48 -3.99 13.15
C PRO A 176 8.45 -2.89 13.45
N ARG A 177 8.31 -2.49 14.71
CA ARG A 177 7.38 -1.43 15.11
C ARG A 177 7.73 -0.09 14.47
N ILE A 178 9.03 0.24 14.44
CA ILE A 178 9.53 1.47 13.83
C ILE A 178 9.44 1.38 12.30
N ALA A 179 9.73 0.21 11.73
CA ALA A 179 9.58 -0.04 10.30
C ALA A 179 8.13 0.19 9.82
N ILE A 180 7.12 -0.32 10.56
CA ILE A 180 5.71 -0.11 10.25
C ILE A 180 5.36 1.38 10.31
N GLY A 181 5.69 2.08 11.40
CA GLY A 181 5.37 3.49 11.55
C GLY A 181 6.09 4.38 10.53
N SER A 182 7.39 4.12 10.30
CA SER A 182 8.19 4.92 9.35
C SER A 182 7.82 4.64 7.89
N SER A 183 7.46 3.41 7.54
CA SER A 183 7.01 3.07 6.18
C SER A 183 5.72 3.80 5.77
N LEU A 184 4.81 4.02 6.72
CA LEU A 184 3.61 4.82 6.48
C LEU A 184 3.99 6.28 6.15
N GLY A 185 4.95 6.87 6.87
CA GLY A 185 5.45 8.20 6.56
C GLY A 185 6.13 8.28 5.19
N ILE A 186 7.00 7.32 4.85
CA ILE A 186 7.67 7.23 3.55
C ILE A 186 6.63 7.02 2.44
N GLY A 187 5.68 6.10 2.66
CA GLY A 187 4.60 5.79 1.72
C GLY A 187 3.66 6.97 1.48
N LEU A 188 3.45 7.84 2.48
CA LEU A 188 2.68 9.06 2.31
C LEU A 188 3.34 10.00 1.29
N PHE A 189 4.66 10.20 1.35
CA PHE A 189 5.41 10.97 0.35
C PHE A 189 5.23 10.37 -1.04
N ALA A 190 5.41 9.05 -1.18
CA ALA A 190 5.24 8.36 -2.45
C ALA A 190 3.81 8.44 -2.98
N ALA A 191 2.81 8.25 -2.12
CA ALA A 191 1.40 8.25 -2.53
C ALA A 191 0.92 9.64 -2.97
N VAL A 192 1.29 10.71 -2.24
CA VAL A 192 0.97 12.10 -2.63
C VAL A 192 1.61 12.44 -3.98
N ALA A 193 2.86 12.06 -4.17
CA ALA A 193 3.56 12.28 -5.42
C ALA A 193 2.96 11.46 -6.58
N ALA A 194 2.65 10.19 -6.35
CA ALA A 194 2.01 9.34 -7.36
C ALA A 194 0.60 9.82 -7.72
N LEU A 195 -0.16 10.40 -6.76
CA LEU A 195 -1.46 11.02 -7.05
C LEU A 195 -1.34 12.10 -8.13
N ILE A 196 -0.29 12.94 -8.06
CA ILE A 196 -0.04 13.97 -9.08
C ILE A 196 0.14 13.31 -10.46
N GLY A 197 0.96 12.28 -10.57
CA GLY A 197 1.19 11.56 -11.82
C GLY A 197 -0.08 10.90 -12.37
N LYS A 198 -0.83 10.21 -11.53
CA LYS A 198 -2.08 9.53 -11.90
C LYS A 198 -3.19 10.52 -12.29
N ALA A 199 -3.32 11.64 -11.58
CA ALA A 199 -4.28 12.69 -11.89
C ALA A 199 -3.94 13.37 -13.23
N ALA A 200 -2.68 13.69 -13.46
CA ALA A 200 -2.22 14.31 -14.71
C ALA A 200 -2.39 13.40 -15.94
N THR A 201 -2.51 12.09 -15.74
CA THR A 201 -2.67 11.08 -16.80
C THR A 201 -4.08 10.49 -16.87
N ALA A 202 -5.08 11.16 -16.25
CA ALA A 202 -6.49 10.78 -16.24
C ALA A 202 -6.74 9.32 -15.75
N GLN A 203 -5.93 8.85 -14.81
CA GLN A 203 -6.07 7.53 -14.19
C GLN A 203 -6.85 7.56 -12.87
N ILE A 204 -7.53 8.66 -12.57
CA ILE A 204 -8.38 8.82 -11.39
C ILE A 204 -9.80 9.12 -11.85
N ASP A 205 -10.73 8.35 -11.33
CA ASP A 205 -12.16 8.64 -11.44
C ASP A 205 -12.57 9.43 -10.19
N PRO A 206 -12.91 10.73 -10.31
CA PRO A 206 -13.14 11.58 -9.14
C PRO A 206 -14.31 11.13 -8.26
N PRO A 207 -15.46 10.73 -8.78
CA PRO A 207 -16.58 10.16 -8.01
C PRO A 207 -16.16 8.95 -7.17
N LEU A 208 -15.53 7.95 -7.81
CA LEU A 208 -15.08 6.74 -7.13
C LEU A 208 -13.96 7.03 -6.12
N ALA A 209 -13.07 7.98 -6.45
CA ALA A 209 -12.00 8.42 -5.55
C ALA A 209 -12.56 9.07 -4.27
N ALA A 210 -13.61 9.89 -4.39
CA ALA A 210 -14.29 10.49 -3.24
C ALA A 210 -14.92 9.41 -2.34
N ILE A 211 -15.56 8.39 -2.93
CA ILE A 211 -16.14 7.26 -2.20
C ILE A 211 -15.06 6.50 -1.44
N VAL A 212 -13.95 6.15 -2.10
CA VAL A 212 -12.82 5.44 -1.47
C VAL A 212 -12.19 6.28 -0.36
N PHE A 213 -12.02 7.59 -0.58
CA PHE A 213 -11.48 8.51 0.42
C PHE A 213 -12.35 8.57 1.68
N ILE A 214 -13.67 8.76 1.52
CA ILE A 214 -14.62 8.78 2.64
C ILE A 214 -14.64 7.43 3.37
N SER A 215 -14.67 6.33 2.61
CA SER A 215 -14.60 4.97 3.17
C SER A 215 -13.34 4.79 4.02
N ALA A 216 -12.20 5.31 3.57
CA ALA A 216 -10.94 5.23 4.30
C ALA A 216 -10.94 6.06 5.58
N LEU A 217 -11.51 7.26 5.54
CA LEU A 217 -11.63 8.12 6.73
C LEU A 217 -12.49 7.49 7.83
N VAL A 218 -13.54 6.76 7.45
CA VAL A 218 -14.47 6.11 8.38
C VAL A 218 -13.95 4.78 8.88
N ALA A 219 -13.55 3.89 7.98
CA ALA A 219 -13.27 2.50 8.32
C ALA A 219 -11.84 2.26 8.83
N SER A 220 -10.85 3.03 8.37
CA SER A 220 -9.45 2.85 8.80
C SER A 220 -9.23 3.10 10.31
N PRO A 221 -9.77 4.16 10.93
CA PRO A 221 -9.67 4.35 12.38
C PRO A 221 -10.35 3.23 13.20
N ILE A 222 -11.46 2.67 12.69
CA ILE A 222 -12.16 1.56 13.33
C ILE A 222 -11.28 0.31 13.28
N GLY A 223 -10.70 -0.01 12.11
CA GLY A 223 -9.75 -1.11 11.95
C GLY A 223 -8.54 -0.96 12.88
N ALA A 224 -7.96 0.22 12.96
CA ALA A 224 -6.84 0.51 13.85
C ALA A 224 -7.20 0.33 15.34
N ALA A 225 -8.41 0.67 15.75
CA ALA A 225 -8.88 0.45 17.12
C ALA A 225 -9.03 -1.04 17.46
N VAL A 226 -9.45 -1.85 16.49
CA VAL A 226 -9.55 -3.32 16.65
C VAL A 226 -8.15 -3.95 16.66
N SER A 227 -7.20 -3.43 15.87
CA SER A 227 -5.83 -3.91 15.80
C SER A 227 -5.14 -4.01 17.15
N VAL A 228 -5.36 -3.01 18.02
CA VAL A 228 -4.76 -2.96 19.37
C VAL A 228 -5.19 -4.16 20.24
N ARG A 229 -6.37 -4.73 19.96
CA ARG A 229 -6.94 -5.87 20.70
C ARG A 229 -6.66 -7.22 20.06
N THR A 230 -6.06 -7.24 18.88
CA THR A 230 -5.84 -8.46 18.10
C THR A 230 -4.37 -8.89 18.16
N GLN A 231 -4.13 -10.19 18.23
CA GLN A 231 -2.77 -10.71 18.27
C GLN A 231 -2.03 -10.39 16.94
N PRO A 232 -0.85 -9.79 16.96
CA PRO A 232 -0.12 -9.41 15.74
C PRO A 232 0.14 -10.58 14.78
N ARG A 233 0.40 -11.78 15.32
CA ARG A 233 0.64 -12.99 14.52
C ARG A 233 -0.59 -13.40 13.71
N ALA A 234 -1.79 -13.32 14.30
CA ALA A 234 -3.03 -13.64 13.61
C ALA A 234 -3.31 -12.65 12.48
N LEU A 235 -3.07 -11.36 12.73
CA LEU A 235 -3.22 -10.30 11.73
C LEU A 235 -2.29 -10.51 10.53
N LEU A 236 -1.01 -10.79 10.80
CA LEU A 236 -0.02 -11.04 9.74
C LEU A 236 -0.36 -12.31 8.94
N ALA A 237 -0.82 -13.37 9.59
CA ALA A 237 -1.23 -14.61 8.92
C ALA A 237 -2.45 -14.39 8.00
N ILE A 238 -3.49 -13.71 8.50
CA ILE A 238 -4.67 -13.37 7.69
C ILE A 238 -4.27 -12.51 6.49
N LEU A 239 -3.45 -11.48 6.72
CA LEU A 239 -2.94 -10.63 5.66
C LEU A 239 -2.18 -11.42 4.61
N SER A 240 -1.21 -12.24 5.04
CA SER A 240 -0.40 -13.04 4.12
C SER A 240 -1.26 -13.94 3.25
N VAL A 241 -2.26 -14.60 3.84
CA VAL A 241 -3.19 -15.46 3.09
C VAL A 241 -4.00 -14.65 2.07
N VAL A 242 -4.60 -13.54 2.51
CA VAL A 242 -5.42 -12.69 1.63
C VAL A 242 -4.59 -12.13 0.47
N VAL A 243 -3.39 -11.61 0.76
CA VAL A 243 -2.51 -11.03 -0.25
C VAL A 243 -1.95 -12.11 -1.18
N MET A 244 -1.59 -13.28 -0.65
CA MET A 244 -1.12 -14.42 -1.45
C MET A 244 -2.20 -14.89 -2.43
N LEU A 245 -3.43 -15.09 -1.96
CA LEU A 245 -4.55 -15.49 -2.82
C LEU A 245 -4.83 -14.44 -3.89
N ALA A 246 -4.78 -13.16 -3.52
CA ALA A 246 -4.94 -12.04 -4.45
C ALA A 246 -3.81 -12.04 -5.51
N ALA A 247 -2.56 -12.22 -5.09
CA ALA A 247 -1.40 -12.26 -5.99
C ALA A 247 -1.51 -13.41 -7.00
N ILE A 248 -1.86 -14.62 -6.53
CA ILE A 248 -2.06 -15.79 -7.40
C ILE A 248 -3.20 -15.52 -8.40
N ARG A 249 -4.34 -15.01 -7.95
CA ARG A 249 -5.47 -14.70 -8.82
C ARG A 249 -5.12 -13.67 -9.89
N ILE A 250 -4.44 -12.60 -9.47
CA ILE A 250 -3.99 -11.54 -10.39
C ILE A 250 -2.98 -12.08 -11.40
N ALA A 251 -2.00 -12.89 -10.95
CA ALA A 251 -1.03 -13.52 -11.85
C ALA A 251 -1.72 -14.42 -12.90
N LEU A 252 -2.67 -15.23 -12.48
CA LEU A 252 -3.44 -16.09 -13.40
C LEU A 252 -4.24 -15.25 -14.42
N THR A 253 -4.84 -14.15 -13.99
CA THR A 253 -5.59 -13.24 -14.88
C THR A 253 -4.66 -12.55 -15.87
N ALA A 254 -3.48 -12.12 -15.42
CA ALA A 254 -2.50 -11.45 -16.28
C ALA A 254 -1.93 -12.38 -17.37
N VAL A 255 -1.77 -13.67 -17.05
CA VAL A 255 -1.29 -14.68 -18.01
C VAL A 255 -2.41 -15.15 -18.95
N ALA A 256 -3.65 -15.28 -18.46
CA ALA A 256 -4.78 -15.73 -19.27
C ALA A 256 -5.32 -14.62 -20.22
N GLY A 257 -5.00 -13.36 -19.97
CA GLY A 257 -5.40 -12.22 -20.81
C GLY A 257 -4.33 -11.78 -21.82
N SER A 258 -3.20 -12.50 -21.88
CA SER A 258 -2.15 -12.34 -22.86
C SER A 258 -2.29 -13.40 -23.96
#